data_c6b4df7a44ae81047efb8b0f7067bc0a
#
_entry.id   c6b4df7a44ae81047efb8b0f7067bc0a
#
_cell.length_a   1.000
_cell.length_b   1.000
_cell.length_c   1.000
_cell.angle_alpha   90.00
_cell.angle_beta   90.00
_cell.angle_gamma   90.00
#
_symmetry.space_group_name_H-M   'P 1'
#
loop_
_entity.id
_entity.type
_entity.pdbx_description
1 polymer ?
#
loop_
_entity_poly.entity_id
_entity_poly.type
_entity_poly.pdbx_seq_one_letter_code
_entity_poly.pdbx_strand_id
1 'polypeptide(L)'
;MDISYHWIRSRRKTIAIQIDRNGQVILRTPYGITKRQAEKFLDEKKDWILKNIRQVENRKTDQIMISEEQRREGIERAKRIFPERTAYFALRMGVDYGRITIREQKTRWGSCSSKGNLNFNWKLILLAPELLDYVVVHELCHMIEHNHSANFWKLVSQIVPDYSEQKQQLAELSYRLIQENWGD
;
A
#
# COMPACT_ATOMS: atom_id res chain seq x y z
N MET A 1 -21.31 -12.29 21.84
CA MET A 1 -20.58 -10.99 21.85
C MET A 1 -21.27 -10.10 20.87
N ASP A 2 -21.83 -8.98 21.31
CA ASP A 2 -22.44 -8.00 20.42
C ASP A 2 -21.33 -7.23 19.69
N ILE A 3 -21.35 -7.27 18.36
CA ILE A 3 -20.42 -6.48 17.53
C ILE A 3 -20.93 -5.04 17.56
N SER A 4 -20.14 -4.15 18.17
CA SER A 4 -20.41 -2.70 18.09
C SER A 4 -20.15 -2.24 16.66
N TYR A 5 -21.08 -1.52 16.06
CA TYR A 5 -20.96 -1.03 14.68
C TYR A 5 -21.52 0.37 14.51
N HIS A 6 -20.95 1.11 13.57
CA HIS A 6 -21.47 2.40 13.12
C HIS A 6 -22.33 2.19 11.87
N TRP A 7 -23.60 2.58 11.92
CA TRP A 7 -24.54 2.36 10.84
C TRP A 7 -24.73 3.61 9.99
N ILE A 8 -24.37 3.53 8.70
CA ILE A 8 -24.49 4.61 7.72
C ILE A 8 -25.52 4.20 6.66
N ARG A 9 -26.56 4.99 6.51
CA ARG A 9 -27.57 4.84 5.46
C ARG A 9 -27.32 5.82 4.32
N SER A 10 -27.49 5.38 3.07
CA SER A 10 -27.28 6.22 1.89
C SER A 10 -28.10 5.73 0.69
N ARG A 11 -28.04 6.44 -0.44
CA ARG A 11 -28.71 6.07 -1.71
C ARG A 11 -28.03 4.91 -2.45
N ARG A 12 -27.36 4.02 -1.75
CA ARG A 12 -26.70 2.86 -2.34
C ARG A 12 -27.69 1.73 -2.61
N LYS A 13 -27.32 0.79 -3.50
CA LYS A 13 -28.15 -0.37 -3.85
C LYS A 13 -27.79 -1.65 -3.07
N THR A 14 -26.65 -1.69 -2.40
CA THR A 14 -26.12 -2.88 -1.74
C THR A 14 -25.79 -2.61 -0.28
N ILE A 15 -25.79 -3.68 0.54
CA ILE A 15 -25.24 -3.65 1.91
C ILE A 15 -23.75 -3.94 1.85
N ALA A 16 -22.94 -3.24 2.64
CA ALA A 16 -21.52 -3.53 2.78
C ALA A 16 -21.08 -3.35 4.24
N ILE A 17 -20.13 -4.19 4.65
CA ILE A 17 -19.41 -4.06 5.91
C ILE A 17 -18.00 -3.58 5.56
N GLN A 18 -17.54 -2.59 6.28
CA GLN A 18 -16.18 -2.09 6.25
C GLN A 18 -15.63 -2.12 7.67
N ILE A 19 -14.37 -2.51 7.82
CA ILE A 19 -13.65 -2.39 9.08
C ILE A 19 -12.61 -1.30 8.87
N ASP A 20 -12.66 -0.27 9.70
CA ASP A 20 -11.72 0.84 9.62
C ASP A 20 -10.37 0.49 10.26
N ARG A 21 -9.41 1.42 10.20
CA ARG A 21 -8.04 1.26 10.73
C ARG A 21 -8.00 1.08 12.26
N ASN A 22 -9.08 1.46 12.94
CA ASN A 22 -9.20 1.34 14.38
C ASN A 22 -9.86 0.03 14.81
N GLY A 23 -10.31 -0.79 13.85
CA GLY A 23 -11.08 -2.01 14.10
C GLY A 23 -12.58 -1.74 14.26
N GLN A 24 -13.04 -0.50 14.01
CA GLN A 24 -14.45 -0.15 14.09
C GLN A 24 -15.21 -0.72 12.88
N VAL A 25 -16.30 -1.43 13.15
CA VAL A 25 -17.18 -1.98 12.11
C VAL A 25 -18.12 -0.89 11.61
N ILE A 26 -18.09 -0.62 10.31
CA ILE A 26 -18.97 0.33 9.63
C ILE A 26 -19.92 -0.45 8.72
N LEU A 27 -21.21 -0.43 9.04
CA LEU A 27 -22.25 -1.02 8.22
C LEU A 27 -22.87 0.06 7.33
N ARG A 28 -22.78 -0.11 6.01
CA ARG A 28 -23.35 0.80 5.02
C ARG A 28 -24.52 0.14 4.32
N THR A 29 -25.72 0.76 4.38
CA THR A 29 -26.95 0.19 3.80
C THR A 29 -27.73 1.18 2.97
N PRO A 30 -28.63 0.68 2.07
CA PRO A 30 -29.73 1.49 1.54
C PRO A 30 -30.64 2.00 2.66
N TYR A 31 -31.39 3.09 2.40
CA TYR A 31 -32.36 3.65 3.36
C TYR A 31 -33.47 2.66 3.76
N GLY A 32 -33.91 1.78 2.86
CA GLY A 32 -35.01 0.83 3.09
C GLY A 32 -34.66 -0.39 3.96
N ILE A 33 -33.43 -0.55 4.41
CA ILE A 33 -33.03 -1.67 5.25
C ILE A 33 -33.46 -1.43 6.70
N THR A 34 -34.19 -2.40 7.28
CA THR A 34 -34.60 -2.38 8.67
C THR A 34 -33.45 -2.79 9.59
N LYS A 35 -33.53 -2.41 10.88
CA LYS A 35 -32.55 -2.79 11.89
C LYS A 35 -32.38 -4.32 11.97
N ARG A 36 -33.47 -5.08 11.98
CA ARG A 36 -33.47 -6.53 12.00
C ARG A 36 -32.71 -7.16 10.80
N GLN A 37 -32.90 -6.60 9.60
CA GLN A 37 -32.19 -7.06 8.41
C GLN A 37 -30.69 -6.73 8.47
N ALA A 38 -30.34 -5.56 9.01
CA ALA A 38 -28.96 -5.13 9.22
C ALA A 38 -28.24 -6.04 10.21
N GLU A 39 -28.87 -6.33 11.36
CA GLU A 39 -28.32 -7.22 12.38
C GLU A 39 -28.17 -8.66 11.88
N LYS A 40 -29.18 -9.18 11.15
CA LYS A 40 -29.07 -10.50 10.52
C LYS A 40 -27.87 -10.58 9.57
N PHE A 41 -27.65 -9.56 8.76
CA PHE A 41 -26.50 -9.52 7.83
C PHE A 41 -25.15 -9.47 8.58
N LEU A 42 -25.08 -8.75 9.70
CA LEU A 42 -23.87 -8.75 10.56
C LEU A 42 -23.62 -10.13 11.17
N ASP A 43 -24.67 -10.81 11.64
CA ASP A 43 -24.55 -12.16 12.19
C ASP A 43 -24.07 -13.18 11.14
N GLU A 44 -24.60 -13.12 9.93
CA GLU A 44 -24.14 -13.96 8.81
C GLU A 44 -22.68 -13.75 8.45
N LYS A 45 -22.12 -12.56 8.74
CA LYS A 45 -20.73 -12.19 8.45
C LYS A 45 -19.83 -12.12 9.68
N LYS A 46 -20.32 -12.62 10.81
CA LYS A 46 -19.66 -12.51 12.11
C LYS A 46 -18.23 -13.02 12.11
N ASP A 47 -18.00 -14.21 11.59
CA ASP A 47 -16.65 -14.81 11.54
C ASP A 47 -15.68 -13.99 10.70
N TRP A 48 -16.16 -13.48 9.56
CA TRP A 48 -15.38 -12.59 8.72
C TRP A 48 -15.04 -11.28 9.44
N ILE A 49 -16.02 -10.69 10.15
CA ILE A 49 -15.82 -9.46 10.93
C ILE A 49 -14.77 -9.69 12.02
N LEU A 50 -14.93 -10.73 12.82
CA LEU A 50 -14.01 -11.03 13.92
C LEU A 50 -12.59 -11.33 13.43
N LYS A 51 -12.46 -12.08 12.32
CA LYS A 51 -11.17 -12.34 11.68
C LYS A 51 -10.49 -11.03 11.28
N ASN A 52 -11.21 -10.11 10.65
CA ASN A 52 -10.65 -8.83 10.19
C ASN A 52 -10.34 -7.87 11.35
N ILE A 53 -11.17 -7.85 12.41
CA ILE A 53 -10.86 -7.07 13.62
C ILE A 53 -9.54 -7.56 14.24
N ARG A 54 -9.36 -8.87 14.43
CA ARG A 54 -8.12 -9.47 14.95
C ARG A 54 -6.92 -9.11 14.06
N GLN A 55 -7.09 -9.12 12.74
CA GLN A 55 -6.02 -8.71 11.83
C GLN A 55 -5.63 -7.23 12.04
N VAL A 56 -6.60 -6.34 12.26
CA VAL A 56 -6.32 -4.92 12.54
C VAL A 56 -5.61 -4.76 13.89
N GLU A 57 -6.02 -5.51 14.91
CA GLU A 57 -5.40 -5.49 16.25
C GLU A 57 -3.96 -6.00 16.18
N ASN A 58 -3.72 -7.13 15.53
CA ASN A 58 -2.36 -7.68 15.34
C ASN A 58 -1.46 -6.70 14.58
N ARG A 59 -2.00 -5.97 13.59
CA ARG A 59 -1.26 -4.93 12.85
C ARG A 59 -0.85 -3.75 13.74
N LYS A 60 -1.66 -3.38 14.72
CA LYS A 60 -1.31 -2.30 15.68
C LYS A 60 -0.15 -2.68 16.59
N THR A 61 -0.12 -3.94 17.02
CA THR A 61 0.97 -4.45 17.88
C THR A 61 2.28 -4.66 17.11
N ASP A 62 2.21 -4.87 15.79
CA ASP A 62 3.36 -5.10 14.93
C ASP A 62 3.97 -3.84 14.29
N GLN A 63 3.47 -2.64 14.64
CA GLN A 63 4.01 -1.39 14.11
C GLN A 63 5.47 -1.19 14.54
N ILE A 64 6.34 -0.99 13.55
CA ILE A 64 7.74 -0.65 13.80
C ILE A 64 7.80 0.81 14.24
N MET A 65 8.20 1.03 15.49
CA MET A 65 8.45 2.38 16.02
C MET A 65 9.82 2.86 15.51
N ILE A 66 9.81 3.96 14.80
CA ILE A 66 11.02 4.58 14.23
C ILE A 66 11.34 5.84 15.04
N SER A 67 12.53 5.94 15.60
CA SER A 67 12.97 7.13 16.32
C SER A 67 13.20 8.31 15.34
N GLU A 68 13.17 9.55 15.86
CA GLU A 68 13.47 10.75 15.05
C GLU A 68 14.90 10.73 14.50
N GLU A 69 15.84 10.13 15.21
CA GLU A 69 17.21 9.95 14.74
C GLU A 69 17.27 8.98 13.56
N GLN A 70 16.67 7.80 13.70
CA GLN A 70 16.56 6.81 12.60
C GLN A 70 15.85 7.39 11.37
N ARG A 71 14.81 8.21 11.61
CA ARG A 71 14.09 8.92 10.55
C ARG A 71 15.00 9.88 9.80
N ARG A 72 15.74 10.72 10.51
CA ARG A 72 16.67 11.70 9.93
C ARG A 72 17.76 11.00 9.10
N GLU A 73 18.42 10.02 9.70
CA GLU A 73 19.45 9.23 9.02
C GLU A 73 18.91 8.49 7.79
N GLY A 74 17.73 7.88 7.91
CA GLY A 74 17.06 7.19 6.82
C GLY A 74 16.76 8.12 5.64
N ILE A 75 16.27 9.33 5.90
CA ILE A 75 16.03 10.34 4.86
C ILE A 75 17.32 10.74 4.16
N GLU A 76 18.41 10.98 4.89
CA GLU A 76 19.70 11.34 4.28
C GLU A 76 20.29 10.18 3.46
N ARG A 77 20.16 8.96 3.92
CA ARG A 77 20.53 7.76 3.13
C ARG A 77 19.67 7.65 1.87
N ALA A 78 18.36 7.87 1.98
CA ALA A 78 17.43 7.82 0.86
C ALA A 78 17.80 8.83 -0.24
N LYS A 79 18.16 10.07 0.12
CA LYS A 79 18.60 11.11 -0.82
C LYS A 79 19.85 10.72 -1.63
N ARG A 80 20.67 9.81 -1.13
CA ARG A 80 21.85 9.28 -1.84
C ARG A 80 21.52 8.05 -2.67
N ILE A 81 20.84 7.07 -2.06
CA ILE A 81 20.63 5.74 -2.65
C ILE A 81 19.61 5.79 -3.79
N PHE A 82 18.48 6.51 -3.65
CA PHE A 82 17.46 6.52 -4.69
C PHE A 82 17.95 7.11 -6.03
N PRO A 83 18.67 8.26 -6.08
CA PRO A 83 19.22 8.74 -7.35
C PRO A 83 20.18 7.74 -8.00
N GLU A 84 21.05 7.10 -7.23
CA GLU A 84 21.99 6.10 -7.73
C GLU A 84 21.25 4.88 -8.32
N ARG A 85 20.31 4.29 -7.55
CA ARG A 85 19.56 3.12 -8.04
C ARG A 85 18.65 3.45 -9.21
N THR A 86 18.02 4.62 -9.21
CA THR A 86 17.18 5.08 -10.31
C THR A 86 17.99 5.27 -11.58
N ALA A 87 19.14 5.92 -11.51
CA ALA A 87 20.03 6.10 -12.67
C ALA A 87 20.51 4.76 -13.24
N TYR A 88 20.88 3.82 -12.37
CA TYR A 88 21.30 2.48 -12.78
C TYR A 88 20.21 1.74 -13.57
N PHE A 89 18.97 1.70 -13.04
CA PHE A 89 17.89 1.00 -13.72
C PHE A 89 17.35 1.76 -14.93
N ALA A 90 17.29 3.09 -14.90
CA ALA A 90 16.87 3.90 -16.03
C ALA A 90 17.78 3.67 -17.24
N LEU A 91 19.10 3.63 -17.04
CA LEU A 91 20.07 3.29 -18.09
C LEU A 91 19.82 1.89 -18.67
N ARG A 92 19.61 0.88 -17.83
CA ARG A 92 19.32 -0.51 -18.26
C ARG A 92 18.01 -0.65 -19.04
N MET A 93 17.03 0.16 -18.67
CA MET A 93 15.70 0.15 -19.30
C MET A 93 15.59 1.07 -20.51
N GLY A 94 16.59 1.93 -20.74
CA GLY A 94 16.57 2.93 -21.82
C GLY A 94 15.47 3.97 -21.65
N VAL A 95 15.19 4.39 -20.40
CA VAL A 95 14.15 5.39 -20.10
C VAL A 95 14.74 6.61 -19.41
N ASP A 96 14.14 7.76 -19.69
CA ASP A 96 14.44 9.01 -19.02
C ASP A 96 13.41 9.27 -17.92
N TYR A 97 13.84 9.94 -16.85
CA TYR A 97 12.97 10.34 -15.75
C TYR A 97 13.21 11.81 -15.36
N GLY A 98 12.23 12.39 -14.70
CA GLY A 98 12.30 13.77 -14.22
C GLY A 98 12.95 13.86 -12.84
N ARG A 99 12.39 14.73 -11.99
CA ARG A 99 12.90 14.93 -10.63
C ARG A 99 12.55 13.77 -9.71
N ILE A 100 13.52 13.37 -8.88
CA ILE A 100 13.30 12.47 -7.74
C ILE A 100 12.98 13.29 -6.48
N THR A 101 11.96 12.88 -5.73
CA THR A 101 11.60 13.49 -4.45
C THR A 101 11.45 12.40 -3.38
N ILE A 102 12.15 12.54 -2.27
CA ILE A 102 12.00 11.66 -1.11
C ILE A 102 10.82 12.15 -0.27
N ARG A 103 9.92 11.25 0.06
CA ARG A 103 8.68 11.51 0.78
C ARG A 103 8.53 10.60 1.99
N GLU A 104 7.63 10.97 2.89
CA GLU A 104 7.11 10.13 3.96
C GLU A 104 5.60 9.97 3.77
N GLN A 105 5.23 9.14 2.80
CA GLN A 105 3.82 8.88 2.48
C GLN A 105 3.29 7.77 3.39
N LYS A 106 2.01 7.89 3.78
CA LYS A 106 1.35 6.89 4.63
C LYS A 106 0.79 5.70 3.86
N THR A 107 0.69 5.80 2.53
CA THR A 107 -0.09 4.88 1.70
C THR A 107 0.67 4.31 0.51
N ARG A 108 1.91 4.80 0.24
CA ARG A 108 2.65 4.42 -0.97
C ARG A 108 4.14 4.29 -0.70
N TRP A 109 4.75 3.35 -1.38
CA TRP A 109 6.20 3.21 -1.42
C TRP A 109 6.83 4.10 -2.48
N GLY A 110 6.16 4.27 -3.62
CA GLY A 110 6.58 5.10 -4.72
C GLY A 110 5.40 5.73 -5.47
N SER A 111 5.70 6.61 -6.40
CA SER A 111 4.76 7.07 -7.43
C SER A 111 5.50 7.75 -8.58
N CYS A 112 5.01 7.52 -9.80
CA CYS A 112 5.42 8.22 -11.00
C CYS A 112 4.31 9.19 -11.44
N SER A 113 4.67 10.44 -11.77
CA SER A 113 3.72 11.39 -12.34
C SER A 113 3.69 11.29 -13.86
N SER A 114 2.64 11.83 -14.50
CA SER A 114 2.55 11.92 -15.97
C SER A 114 3.69 12.74 -16.62
N LYS A 115 4.44 13.52 -15.84
CA LYS A 115 5.63 14.26 -16.27
C LYS A 115 6.94 13.50 -16.00
N GLY A 116 6.87 12.23 -15.62
CA GLY A 116 8.03 11.41 -15.32
C GLY A 116 8.71 11.74 -13.98
N ASN A 117 8.11 12.56 -13.09
CA ASN A 117 8.70 12.80 -11.77
C ASN A 117 8.42 11.64 -10.84
N LEU A 118 9.46 11.18 -10.16
CA LEU A 118 9.43 10.05 -9.23
C LEU A 118 9.37 10.52 -7.79
N ASN A 119 8.54 9.89 -6.98
CA ASN A 119 8.56 10.05 -5.54
C ASN A 119 8.81 8.70 -4.91
N PHE A 120 9.67 8.64 -3.89
CA PHE A 120 9.97 7.44 -3.13
C PHE A 120 9.80 7.66 -1.64
N ASN A 121 9.26 6.67 -0.96
CA ASN A 121 9.16 6.68 0.50
C ASN A 121 10.51 6.32 1.10
N TRP A 122 11.04 7.20 1.94
CA TRP A 122 12.34 6.99 2.56
C TRP A 122 12.42 5.68 3.37
N LYS A 123 11.30 5.18 3.89
CA LYS A 123 11.24 3.97 4.70
C LYS A 123 11.69 2.70 3.93
N LEU A 124 11.72 2.76 2.60
CA LEU A 124 12.31 1.67 1.79
C LEU A 124 13.78 1.40 2.13
N ILE A 125 14.51 2.40 2.64
CA ILE A 125 15.91 2.24 3.09
C ILE A 125 16.04 1.30 4.29
N LEU A 126 14.95 1.08 5.03
CA LEU A 126 14.89 0.16 6.18
C LEU A 126 14.67 -1.30 5.76
N LEU A 127 14.36 -1.52 4.50
CA LEU A 127 14.05 -2.84 3.94
C LEU A 127 15.26 -3.43 3.21
N ALA A 128 15.11 -4.68 2.79
CA ALA A 128 16.09 -5.34 1.95
C ALA A 128 16.28 -4.57 0.62
N PRO A 129 17.52 -4.44 0.11
CA PRO A 129 17.82 -3.68 -1.10
C PRO A 129 17.00 -4.11 -2.31
N GLU A 130 16.65 -5.39 -2.42
CA GLU A 130 15.85 -5.97 -3.52
C GLU A 130 14.44 -5.39 -3.57
N LEU A 131 13.87 -5.06 -2.40
CA LEU A 131 12.55 -4.43 -2.31
C LEU A 131 12.59 -2.96 -2.76
N LEU A 132 13.66 -2.25 -2.43
CA LEU A 132 13.90 -0.90 -2.91
C LEU A 132 14.07 -0.90 -4.44
N ASP A 133 14.88 -1.79 -4.96
CA ASP A 133 15.14 -1.94 -6.39
C ASP A 133 13.86 -2.26 -7.16
N TYR A 134 13.05 -3.18 -6.63
CA TYR A 134 11.75 -3.49 -7.21
C TYR A 134 10.85 -2.26 -7.30
N VAL A 135 10.76 -1.43 -6.26
CA VAL A 135 9.95 -0.19 -6.31
C VAL A 135 10.52 0.80 -7.31
N VAL A 136 11.85 0.95 -7.39
CA VAL A 136 12.48 1.81 -8.40
C VAL A 136 12.14 1.36 -9.82
N VAL A 137 12.27 0.07 -10.11
CA VAL A 137 11.93 -0.52 -11.41
C VAL A 137 10.44 -0.35 -11.70
N HIS A 138 9.57 -0.59 -10.72
CA HIS A 138 8.12 -0.41 -10.83
C HIS A 138 7.77 1.02 -11.28
N GLU A 139 8.33 2.03 -10.62
CA GLU A 139 8.07 3.43 -10.97
C GLU A 139 8.69 3.82 -12.32
N LEU A 140 9.82 3.26 -12.70
CA LEU A 140 10.42 3.47 -14.02
C LEU A 140 9.60 2.80 -15.15
N CYS A 141 8.98 1.64 -14.90
CA CYS A 141 8.08 1.00 -15.86
C CYS A 141 6.91 1.92 -16.25
N HIS A 142 6.47 2.82 -15.37
CA HIS A 142 5.43 3.80 -15.66
C HIS A 142 5.84 4.87 -16.67
N MET A 143 7.12 4.97 -17.04
CA MET A 143 7.56 5.78 -18.18
C MET A 143 7.11 5.18 -19.52
N ILE A 144 6.89 3.87 -19.57
CA ILE A 144 6.51 3.11 -20.75
C ILE A 144 5.03 2.76 -20.72
N GLU A 145 4.56 2.22 -19.59
CA GLU A 145 3.19 1.74 -19.37
C GLU A 145 2.58 2.42 -18.15
N HIS A 146 1.59 3.28 -18.38
CA HIS A 146 0.98 4.09 -17.31
C HIS A 146 0.04 3.33 -16.38
N ASN A 147 -0.42 2.15 -16.77
CA ASN A 147 -1.31 1.30 -15.99
C ASN A 147 -0.68 -0.07 -15.73
N HIS A 148 -1.17 -0.79 -14.73
CA HIS A 148 -0.68 -2.12 -14.36
C HIS A 148 -1.24 -3.24 -15.27
N SER A 149 -1.17 -3.04 -16.59
CA SER A 149 -1.57 -4.02 -17.61
C SER A 149 -0.63 -5.25 -17.61
N ALA A 150 -0.98 -6.27 -18.39
CA ALA A 150 -0.09 -7.42 -18.63
C ALA A 150 1.27 -6.99 -19.22
N ASN A 151 1.29 -5.94 -20.06
CA ASN A 151 2.53 -5.39 -20.62
C ASN A 151 3.40 -4.74 -19.53
N PHE A 152 2.79 -4.01 -18.59
CA PHE A 152 3.51 -3.46 -17.44
C PHE A 152 4.23 -4.55 -16.65
N TRP A 153 3.52 -5.60 -16.25
CA TRP A 153 4.12 -6.69 -15.48
C TRP A 153 5.16 -7.48 -16.27
N LYS A 154 5.01 -7.56 -17.59
CA LYS A 154 6.04 -8.14 -18.46
C LYS A 154 7.33 -7.30 -18.44
N LEU A 155 7.23 -5.95 -18.48
CA LEU A 155 8.40 -5.07 -18.36
C LEU A 155 9.07 -5.24 -17.01
N VAL A 156 8.30 -5.24 -15.91
CA VAL A 156 8.84 -5.45 -14.56
C VAL A 156 9.60 -6.76 -14.48
N SER A 157 9.01 -7.87 -14.97
CA SER A 157 9.62 -9.21 -14.90
C SER A 157 10.91 -9.36 -15.72
N GLN A 158 11.10 -8.55 -16.75
CA GLN A 158 12.34 -8.54 -17.52
C GLN A 158 13.54 -7.99 -16.72
N ILE A 159 13.30 -7.10 -15.77
CA ILE A 159 14.33 -6.45 -14.96
C ILE A 159 14.43 -7.10 -13.59
N VAL A 160 13.29 -7.48 -13.01
CA VAL A 160 13.14 -8.13 -11.70
C VAL A 160 12.33 -9.43 -11.90
N PRO A 161 12.98 -10.57 -12.24
CA PRO A 161 12.27 -11.82 -12.54
C PRO A 161 11.36 -12.28 -11.39
N ASP A 162 11.81 -12.13 -10.15
CA ASP A 162 11.12 -12.58 -8.95
C ASP A 162 10.20 -11.49 -8.36
N TYR A 163 9.76 -10.52 -9.17
CA TYR A 163 8.97 -9.37 -8.69
C TYR A 163 7.71 -9.75 -7.90
N SER A 164 7.15 -10.91 -8.13
CA SER A 164 5.97 -11.38 -7.40
C SER A 164 6.26 -11.62 -5.92
N GLU A 165 7.46 -12.11 -5.59
CA GLU A 165 7.90 -12.29 -4.21
C GLU A 165 8.14 -10.94 -3.53
N GLN A 166 8.84 -10.01 -4.22
CA GLN A 166 9.05 -8.66 -3.70
C GLN A 166 7.73 -7.92 -3.49
N LYS A 167 6.78 -8.06 -4.43
CA LYS A 167 5.43 -7.48 -4.31
C LYS A 167 4.73 -8.02 -3.07
N GLN A 168 4.76 -9.33 -2.82
CA GLN A 168 4.14 -9.94 -1.66
C GLN A 168 4.82 -9.47 -0.36
N GLN A 169 6.15 -9.48 -0.29
CA GLN A 169 6.90 -9.04 0.89
C GLN A 169 6.61 -7.57 1.21
N LEU A 170 6.57 -6.69 0.19
CA LEU A 170 6.20 -5.29 0.39
C LEU A 170 4.77 -5.11 0.88
N ALA A 171 3.82 -5.91 0.39
CA ALA A 171 2.44 -5.88 0.87
C ALA A 171 2.36 -6.23 2.36
N GLU A 172 3.10 -7.23 2.82
CA GLU A 172 3.18 -7.62 4.24
C GLU A 172 3.83 -6.52 5.10
N LEU A 173 4.95 -5.95 4.63
CA LEU A 173 5.68 -4.89 5.34
C LEU A 173 4.96 -3.53 5.33
N SER A 174 4.11 -3.29 4.33
CA SER A 174 3.34 -2.05 4.22
C SER A 174 2.48 -1.78 5.44
N TYR A 175 1.84 -2.80 6.00
CA TYR A 175 1.03 -2.67 7.21
C TYR A 175 1.85 -2.27 8.44
N ARG A 176 3.12 -2.67 8.49
CA ARG A 176 4.01 -2.42 9.62
C ARG A 176 4.67 -1.04 9.56
N LEU A 177 4.89 -0.51 8.37
CA LEU A 177 5.70 0.69 8.13
C LEU A 177 4.91 1.88 7.56
N ILE A 178 3.94 1.67 6.65
CA ILE A 178 3.22 2.74 5.96
C ILE A 178 1.70 2.71 6.12
N GLN A 179 1.15 1.78 6.91
CA GLN A 179 -0.27 1.73 7.32
C GLN A 179 -1.30 1.37 6.24
N GLU A 180 -0.93 1.09 5.00
CA GLU A 180 -1.87 0.66 3.94
C GLU A 180 -1.29 -0.41 3.02
N ASN A 181 -2.18 -1.10 2.32
CA ASN A 181 -1.81 -2.08 1.30
C ASN A 181 -1.20 -1.36 0.10
N TRP A 182 -0.01 -1.76 -0.32
CA TRP A 182 0.60 -1.29 -1.54
C TRP A 182 0.55 -2.37 -2.60
N GLY A 183 -0.01 -2.02 -3.74
CA GLY A 183 0.00 -2.87 -4.90
C GLY A 183 -1.39 -3.21 -5.43
N ASP A 184 -1.95 -2.29 -6.14
CA ASP A 184 -2.73 -2.50 -7.40
C ASP A 184 -2.83 -1.20 -8.16
#